data_ea64d4174f292127917c05c7c62ac879
#
_entry.id   ea64d4174f292127917c05c7c62ac879
#
_cell.length_a   1.000
_cell.length_b   1.000
_cell.length_c   1.000
_cell.angle_alpha   90.00
_cell.angle_beta   90.00
_cell.angle_gamma   90.00
#
_symmetry.space_group_name_H-M   'P 1'
#
loop_
_entity.id
_entity.type
_entity.pdbx_description
1 polymer ?
#
loop_
_entity_poly.entity_id
_entity_poly.type
_entity_poly.pdbx_seq_one_letter_code
_entity_poly.pdbx_strand_id
1 'polypeptide(L)'
;ILSLGKTIVNLNFTAGKKALQSASKQAEVKHIYTSRKFLDKMLERGIDLASFFPNSKLLMLEDIKEEISTLSRLGTLLKAILFPASFIQKSYFKKVSMNDTAAILFSSGSEGSPKGVELTHINIAANAKQAAIELEAADSDVIMSTLPTFHAFGFAITTLMPLSEGIPIVCHADPKD
;
A
#
# COMPACT_ATOMS: atom_id res chain seq x y z
N ILE A 1 -5.08 6.00 1.10
CA ILE A 1 -4.04 6.57 1.99
C ILE A 1 -3.30 7.68 1.26
N LEU A 2 -2.63 7.42 0.13
CA LEU A 2 -1.90 8.43 -0.67
C LEU A 2 -2.80 9.63 -1.05
N SER A 3 -4.00 9.37 -1.56
CA SER A 3 -4.98 10.40 -1.93
C SER A 3 -5.44 11.28 -0.75
N LEU A 4 -5.21 10.84 0.46
CA LEU A 4 -5.48 11.58 1.70
C LEU A 4 -4.23 12.31 2.24
N GLY A 5 -3.13 12.34 1.49
CA GLY A 5 -1.87 12.96 1.89
C GLY A 5 -1.24 12.29 3.12
N LYS A 6 -1.32 10.98 3.19
CA LYS A 6 -0.70 10.16 4.25
C LYS A 6 0.39 9.31 3.67
N THR A 7 1.51 9.22 4.37
CA THR A 7 2.65 8.37 4.00
C THR A 7 2.31 6.91 4.23
N ILE A 8 2.59 6.05 3.25
CA ILE A 8 2.46 4.60 3.36
C ILE A 8 3.78 4.01 3.83
N VAL A 9 3.72 3.09 4.79
CA VAL A 9 4.86 2.30 5.24
C VAL A 9 4.52 0.83 5.04
N ASN A 10 5.10 0.21 4.02
CA ASN A 10 4.91 -1.20 3.75
C ASN A 10 5.89 -2.03 4.58
N LEU A 11 5.39 -2.61 5.68
CA LEU A 11 6.20 -3.41 6.58
C LEU A 11 6.41 -4.82 6.01
N ASN A 12 7.66 -5.26 5.90
CA ASN A 12 8.01 -6.61 5.46
C ASN A 12 7.75 -7.63 6.57
N PHE A 13 6.60 -8.28 6.54
CA PHE A 13 6.20 -9.28 7.54
C PHE A 13 7.06 -10.56 7.52
N THR A 14 7.89 -10.77 6.50
CA THR A 14 8.84 -11.89 6.44
C THR A 14 10.16 -11.56 7.13
N ALA A 15 10.41 -10.29 7.44
CA ALA A 15 11.55 -9.87 8.27
C ALA A 15 11.29 -10.24 9.74
N GLY A 16 12.32 -10.64 10.45
CA GLY A 16 12.17 -11.03 11.85
C GLY A 16 11.65 -9.89 12.74
N LYS A 17 11.16 -10.25 13.96
CA LYS A 17 10.57 -9.32 14.94
C LYS A 17 11.38 -8.04 15.14
N LYS A 18 12.69 -8.16 15.35
CA LYS A 18 13.57 -7.00 15.59
C LYS A 18 13.58 -6.01 14.41
N ALA A 19 13.60 -6.53 13.18
CA ALA A 19 13.60 -5.69 11.98
C ALA A 19 12.26 -4.97 11.81
N LEU A 20 11.13 -5.65 12.03
CA LEU A 20 9.79 -5.05 11.98
C LEU A 20 9.60 -3.96 13.05
N GLN A 21 10.03 -4.22 14.27
CA GLN A 21 9.97 -3.23 15.36
C GLN A 21 10.85 -2.02 15.07
N SER A 22 12.06 -2.25 14.52
CA SER A 22 12.97 -1.18 14.14
C SER A 22 12.36 -0.33 13.02
N ALA A 23 11.82 -0.94 11.97
CA ALA A 23 11.18 -0.25 10.86
C ALA A 23 9.96 0.57 11.34
N SER A 24 9.10 -0.02 12.15
CA SER A 24 7.94 0.66 12.72
C SER A 24 8.32 1.87 13.58
N LYS A 25 9.38 1.74 14.38
CA LYS A 25 9.90 2.81 15.22
C LYS A 25 10.54 3.92 14.39
N GLN A 26 11.37 3.59 13.39
CA GLN A 26 12.03 4.57 12.52
C GLN A 26 11.03 5.41 11.73
N ALA A 27 9.96 4.78 11.24
CA ALA A 27 8.90 5.46 10.48
C ALA A 27 7.76 5.98 11.37
N GLU A 28 7.88 5.93 12.68
CA GLU A 28 6.88 6.40 13.66
C GLU A 28 5.46 5.88 13.35
N VAL A 29 5.34 4.60 13.01
CA VAL A 29 4.08 3.99 12.56
C VAL A 29 3.08 3.95 13.72
N LYS A 30 2.02 4.76 13.64
CA LYS A 30 0.95 4.84 14.65
C LYS A 30 -0.21 3.90 14.36
N HIS A 31 -0.51 3.64 13.08
CA HIS A 31 -1.64 2.82 12.65
C HIS A 31 -1.18 1.74 11.67
N ILE A 32 -1.58 0.52 11.92
CA ILE A 32 -1.27 -0.63 11.06
C ILE A 32 -2.58 -1.21 10.56
N TYR A 33 -2.80 -1.16 9.26
CA TYR A 33 -3.93 -1.79 8.59
C TYR A 33 -3.59 -3.25 8.29
N THR A 34 -4.44 -4.15 8.76
CA THR A 34 -4.25 -5.61 8.60
C THR A 34 -5.61 -6.31 8.52
N SER A 35 -5.63 -7.63 8.32
CA SER A 35 -6.85 -8.43 8.38
C SER A 35 -6.74 -9.51 9.45
N ARG A 36 -7.87 -9.91 10.06
CA ARG A 36 -7.91 -11.02 11.01
C ARG A 36 -7.39 -12.30 10.37
N LYS A 37 -7.88 -12.61 9.17
CA LYS A 37 -7.43 -13.78 8.40
C LYS A 37 -5.91 -13.84 8.22
N PHE A 38 -5.27 -12.70 8.00
CA PHE A 38 -3.81 -12.64 7.86
C PHE A 38 -3.10 -12.89 9.19
N LEU A 39 -3.57 -12.26 10.28
CA LEU A 39 -3.00 -12.46 11.61
C LEU A 39 -3.14 -13.91 12.07
N ASP A 40 -4.31 -14.52 11.87
CA ASP A 40 -4.58 -15.93 12.21
C ASP A 40 -3.63 -16.86 11.44
N LYS A 41 -3.47 -16.65 10.12
CA LYS A 41 -2.53 -17.43 9.30
C LYS A 41 -1.08 -17.30 9.77
N MET A 42 -0.69 -16.13 10.28
CA MET A 42 0.66 -15.93 10.83
C MET A 42 0.80 -16.60 12.19
N LEU A 43 -0.24 -16.54 13.03
CA LEU A 43 -0.28 -17.21 14.33
C LEU A 43 -0.19 -18.74 14.18
N GLU A 44 -0.89 -19.34 13.20
CA GLU A 44 -0.77 -20.76 12.85
C GLU A 44 0.68 -21.17 12.49
N ARG A 45 1.46 -20.23 11.96
CA ARG A 45 2.90 -20.41 11.68
C ARG A 45 3.80 -20.11 12.90
N GLY A 46 3.21 -19.89 14.06
CA GLY A 46 3.93 -19.56 15.30
C GLY A 46 4.42 -18.10 15.41
N ILE A 47 3.88 -17.20 14.58
CA ILE A 47 4.27 -15.79 14.53
C ILE A 47 3.12 -14.91 15.02
N ASP A 48 3.20 -14.44 16.26
CA ASP A 48 2.26 -13.45 16.80
C ASP A 48 2.68 -12.04 16.37
N LEU A 49 2.29 -11.66 15.15
CA LEU A 49 2.59 -10.33 14.60
C LEU A 49 1.98 -9.19 15.42
N ALA A 50 0.82 -9.40 16.03
CA ALA A 50 0.15 -8.37 16.81
C ALA A 50 1.01 -7.90 17.99
N SER A 51 1.70 -8.83 18.65
CA SER A 51 2.59 -8.54 19.78
C SER A 51 3.86 -7.74 19.39
N PHE A 52 4.16 -7.63 18.09
CA PHE A 52 5.36 -6.91 17.65
C PHE A 52 5.20 -5.39 17.70
N PHE A 53 3.98 -4.90 17.76
CA PHE A 53 3.66 -3.48 17.62
C PHE A 53 2.86 -2.92 18.81
N PRO A 54 3.40 -2.95 20.05
CA PRO A 54 2.66 -2.54 21.26
C PRO A 54 2.29 -1.05 21.26
N ASN A 55 3.00 -0.23 20.47
CA ASN A 55 2.80 1.22 20.41
C ASN A 55 2.00 1.67 19.18
N SER A 56 1.54 0.73 18.35
CA SER A 56 0.77 1.03 17.15
C SER A 56 -0.66 0.49 17.30
N LYS A 57 -1.64 1.25 16.82
CA LYS A 57 -3.03 0.79 16.79
C LYS A 57 -3.25 -0.12 15.57
N LEU A 58 -3.62 -1.36 15.79
CA LEU A 58 -4.05 -2.27 14.73
C LEU A 58 -5.47 -1.91 14.30
N LEU A 59 -5.67 -1.75 13.01
CA LEU A 59 -6.95 -1.44 12.37
C LEU A 59 -7.30 -2.61 11.44
N MET A 60 -8.35 -3.34 11.79
CA MET A 60 -8.80 -4.49 11.02
C MET A 60 -9.60 -4.02 9.80
N LEU A 61 -9.25 -4.51 8.63
CA LEU A 61 -9.95 -4.16 7.39
C LEU A 61 -11.41 -4.62 7.41
N GLU A 62 -11.70 -5.70 8.12
CA GLU A 62 -13.04 -6.21 8.34
C GLU A 62 -13.90 -5.20 9.11
N ASP A 63 -13.38 -4.63 10.20
CA ASP A 63 -14.10 -3.62 11.02
C ASP A 63 -14.38 -2.37 10.19
N ILE A 64 -13.37 -1.87 9.47
CA ILE A 64 -13.54 -0.72 8.58
C ILE A 64 -14.63 -0.99 7.55
N LYS A 65 -14.68 -2.21 6.99
CA LYS A 65 -15.71 -2.60 6.02
C LYS A 65 -17.12 -2.61 6.64
N GLU A 66 -17.25 -3.06 7.88
CA GLU A 66 -18.52 -3.13 8.62
C GLU A 66 -19.02 -1.73 9.02
N GLU A 67 -18.11 -0.82 9.38
CA GLU A 67 -18.44 0.57 9.71
C GLU A 67 -19.03 1.35 8.51
N ILE A 68 -18.74 0.94 7.26
CA ILE A 68 -19.28 1.59 6.08
C ILE A 68 -20.69 1.10 5.81
N SER A 69 -21.70 1.91 6.15
CA SER A 69 -23.10 1.57 5.92
C SER A 69 -23.43 1.39 4.43
N THR A 70 -24.43 0.55 4.15
CA THR A 70 -24.91 0.31 2.78
C THR A 70 -25.37 1.61 2.11
N LEU A 71 -25.99 2.51 2.87
CA LEU A 71 -26.45 3.82 2.37
C LEU A 71 -25.26 4.70 1.95
N SER A 72 -24.18 4.70 2.75
CA SER A 72 -22.95 5.42 2.40
C SER A 72 -22.29 4.88 1.13
N ARG A 73 -22.27 3.54 0.96
CA ARG A 73 -21.74 2.89 -0.26
C ARG A 73 -22.55 3.29 -1.49
N LEU A 74 -23.89 3.20 -1.39
CA LEU A 74 -24.78 3.58 -2.49
C LEU A 74 -24.66 5.06 -2.83
N GLY A 75 -24.62 5.93 -1.82
CA GLY A 75 -24.44 7.38 -2.01
C GLY A 75 -23.11 7.73 -2.68
N THR A 76 -22.03 7.03 -2.31
CA THR A 76 -20.72 7.22 -2.94
C THR A 76 -20.68 6.71 -4.38
N LEU A 77 -21.32 5.56 -4.65
CA LEU A 77 -21.48 5.02 -6.00
C LEU A 77 -22.26 5.98 -6.91
N LEU A 78 -23.39 6.51 -6.43
CA LEU A 78 -24.18 7.50 -7.17
C LEU A 78 -23.36 8.75 -7.47
N LYS A 79 -22.60 9.25 -6.50
CA LYS A 79 -21.70 10.39 -6.74
C LYS A 79 -20.64 10.07 -7.80
N ALA A 80 -20.04 8.88 -7.76
CA ALA A 80 -19.03 8.48 -8.74
C ALA A 80 -19.58 8.36 -10.17
N ILE A 81 -20.88 8.03 -10.32
CA ILE A 81 -21.55 7.93 -11.63
C ILE A 81 -22.01 9.31 -12.12
N LEU A 82 -22.57 10.14 -11.23
CA LEU A 82 -23.24 11.38 -11.61
C LEU A 82 -22.30 12.59 -11.71
N PHE A 83 -21.17 12.58 -11.01
CA PHE A 83 -20.27 13.73 -10.98
C PHE A 83 -18.97 13.48 -11.77
N PRO A 84 -18.41 14.51 -12.41
CA PRO A 84 -17.15 14.38 -13.14
C PRO A 84 -15.99 14.08 -12.17
N ALA A 85 -14.96 13.39 -12.69
CA ALA A 85 -13.79 12.99 -11.92
C ALA A 85 -13.12 14.17 -11.17
N SER A 86 -13.10 15.37 -11.76
CA SER A 86 -12.57 16.58 -11.14
C SER A 86 -13.31 17.00 -9.87
N PHE A 87 -14.64 16.79 -9.81
CA PHE A 87 -15.45 17.05 -8.62
C PHE A 87 -15.13 16.03 -7.52
N ILE A 88 -15.06 14.74 -7.89
CA ILE A 88 -14.70 13.65 -6.98
C ILE A 88 -13.30 13.91 -6.38
N GLN A 89 -12.35 14.26 -7.23
CA GLN A 89 -10.99 14.58 -6.80
C GLN A 89 -10.94 15.75 -5.80
N LYS A 90 -11.64 16.86 -6.08
CA LYS A 90 -11.71 18.01 -5.17
C LYS A 90 -12.39 17.68 -3.84
N SER A 91 -13.39 16.78 -3.85
CA SER A 91 -14.20 16.45 -2.67
C SER A 91 -13.51 15.47 -1.73
N TYR A 92 -12.72 14.53 -2.26
CA TYR A 92 -12.19 13.41 -1.49
C TYR A 92 -10.67 13.36 -1.41
N PHE A 93 -9.94 14.03 -2.31
CA PHE A 93 -8.48 13.98 -2.32
C PHE A 93 -7.91 15.24 -1.67
N LYS A 94 -6.92 15.03 -0.83
CA LYS A 94 -6.18 16.15 -0.23
C LYS A 94 -5.15 16.66 -1.24
N LYS A 95 -5.01 17.98 -1.33
CA LYS A 95 -3.87 18.57 -2.04
C LYS A 95 -2.57 18.21 -1.32
N VAL A 96 -1.65 17.63 -2.05
CA VAL A 96 -0.31 17.28 -1.59
C VAL A 96 0.72 17.92 -2.51
N SER A 97 1.90 18.22 -1.98
CA SER A 97 3.05 18.57 -2.82
C SER A 97 3.62 17.31 -3.47
N MET A 98 4.07 17.44 -4.70
CA MET A 98 4.78 16.32 -5.38
C MET A 98 6.10 15.96 -4.65
N ASN A 99 6.63 16.87 -3.84
CA ASN A 99 7.85 16.65 -3.05
C ASN A 99 7.56 16.10 -1.65
N ASP A 100 6.29 15.98 -1.24
CA ASP A 100 5.95 15.34 0.03
C ASP A 100 6.27 13.85 -0.01
N THR A 101 6.69 13.30 1.14
CA THR A 101 6.93 11.86 1.29
C THR A 101 5.63 11.07 1.14
N ALA A 102 5.56 10.26 0.12
CA ALA A 102 4.40 9.41 -0.19
C ALA A 102 4.51 8.01 0.43
N ALA A 103 5.70 7.43 0.40
CA ALA A 103 5.94 6.11 0.95
C ALA A 103 7.32 5.98 1.59
N ILE A 104 7.44 5.06 2.55
CA ILE A 104 8.73 4.63 3.09
C ILE A 104 8.84 3.12 2.88
N LEU A 105 9.86 2.70 2.14
CA LEU A 105 10.17 1.29 1.92
C LEU A 105 11.44 0.92 2.68
N PHE A 106 11.41 -0.22 3.35
CA PHE A 106 12.55 -0.70 4.11
C PHE A 106 13.34 -1.76 3.34
N SER A 107 14.63 -1.51 3.16
CA SER A 107 15.59 -2.50 2.64
C SER A 107 16.19 -3.31 3.78
N SER A 108 16.64 -4.52 3.46
CA SER A 108 17.34 -5.41 4.39
C SER A 108 18.80 -4.98 4.64
N GLY A 109 19.04 -3.78 5.12
CA GLY A 109 20.40 -3.20 5.23
C GLY A 109 21.53 -4.22 5.46
N SER A 110 22.65 -4.02 4.82
CA SER A 110 23.85 -4.91 4.86
C SER A 110 24.40 -5.16 6.28
N GLU A 111 24.05 -4.30 7.23
CA GLU A 111 24.48 -4.37 8.63
C GLU A 111 23.41 -4.91 9.58
N GLY A 112 22.34 -5.53 9.04
CA GLY A 112 21.29 -6.20 9.84
C GLY A 112 20.18 -5.30 10.38
N SER A 113 20.29 -3.97 10.30
CA SER A 113 19.19 -3.05 10.60
C SER A 113 18.52 -2.56 9.31
N PRO A 114 17.18 -2.53 9.25
CA PRO A 114 16.49 -2.05 8.05
C PRO A 114 16.75 -0.56 7.84
N LYS A 115 17.01 -0.19 6.57
CA LYS A 115 17.16 1.21 6.16
C LYS A 115 15.88 1.67 5.47
N GLY A 116 15.25 2.71 6.01
CA GLY A 116 14.07 3.34 5.43
C GLY A 116 14.45 4.26 4.26
N VAL A 117 13.86 4.02 3.10
CA VAL A 117 14.00 4.88 1.91
C VAL A 117 12.70 5.65 1.75
N GLU A 118 12.78 6.97 1.88
CA GLU A 118 11.65 7.86 1.64
C GLU A 118 11.48 8.09 0.14
N LEU A 119 10.26 7.86 -0.34
CA LEU A 119 9.86 8.10 -1.72
C LEU A 119 8.84 9.22 -1.75
N THR A 120 9.11 10.28 -2.49
CA THR A 120 8.16 11.36 -2.71
C THR A 120 7.12 10.97 -3.76
N HIS A 121 6.02 11.73 -3.83
CA HIS A 121 5.00 11.52 -4.89
C HIS A 121 5.61 11.60 -6.29
N ILE A 122 6.54 12.54 -6.53
CA ILE A 122 7.19 12.66 -7.84
C ILE A 122 8.12 11.47 -8.14
N ASN A 123 8.83 10.93 -7.13
CA ASN A 123 9.67 9.75 -7.36
C ASN A 123 8.83 8.55 -7.83
N ILE A 124 7.69 8.32 -7.17
CA ILE A 124 6.79 7.23 -7.50
C ILE A 124 6.17 7.44 -8.89
N ALA A 125 5.64 8.64 -9.15
CA ALA A 125 4.99 8.95 -10.42
C ALA A 125 5.98 8.86 -11.61
N ALA A 126 7.19 9.40 -11.45
CA ALA A 126 8.22 9.33 -12.48
C ALA A 126 8.65 7.88 -12.75
N ASN A 127 8.88 7.09 -11.70
CA ASN A 127 9.25 5.68 -11.84
C ASN A 127 8.15 4.85 -12.50
N ALA A 128 6.88 5.05 -12.08
CA ALA A 128 5.73 4.39 -12.70
C ALA A 128 5.63 4.72 -14.20
N LYS A 129 5.79 5.99 -14.57
CA LYS A 129 5.74 6.41 -15.97
C LYS A 129 6.90 5.89 -16.79
N GLN A 130 8.11 5.91 -16.25
CA GLN A 130 9.29 5.33 -16.90
C GLN A 130 9.11 3.82 -17.14
N ALA A 131 8.58 3.10 -16.14
CA ALA A 131 8.32 1.68 -16.27
C ALA A 131 7.24 1.38 -17.32
N ALA A 132 6.15 2.16 -17.36
CA ALA A 132 5.11 2.00 -18.38
C ALA A 132 5.65 2.20 -19.80
N ILE A 133 6.53 3.20 -20.00
CA ILE A 133 7.16 3.45 -21.30
C ILE A 133 8.12 2.32 -21.67
N GLU A 134 8.98 1.90 -20.74
CA GLU A 134 10.00 0.87 -21.00
C GLU A 134 9.39 -0.50 -21.27
N LEU A 135 8.27 -0.80 -20.61
CA LEU A 135 7.51 -2.04 -20.81
C LEU A 135 6.54 -1.96 -22.01
N GLU A 136 6.49 -0.81 -22.70
CA GLU A 136 5.52 -0.57 -23.78
C GLU A 136 4.07 -0.89 -23.36
N ALA A 137 3.74 -0.56 -22.09
CA ALA A 137 2.47 -0.91 -21.47
C ALA A 137 1.28 -0.32 -22.22
N ALA A 138 0.32 -1.16 -22.60
CA ALA A 138 -0.86 -0.81 -23.38
C ALA A 138 -2.16 -1.02 -22.58
N ASP A 139 -3.22 -0.33 -22.98
CA ASP A 139 -4.56 -0.44 -22.34
C ASP A 139 -5.15 -1.86 -22.41
N SER A 140 -4.67 -2.68 -23.36
CA SER A 140 -5.06 -4.08 -23.52
C SER A 140 -4.36 -5.04 -22.56
N ASP A 141 -3.35 -4.58 -21.84
CA ASP A 141 -2.54 -5.44 -20.98
C ASP A 141 -3.25 -5.73 -19.66
N VAL A 142 -2.80 -6.81 -19.03
CA VAL A 142 -3.20 -7.18 -17.67
C VAL A 142 -1.94 -7.48 -16.88
N ILE A 143 -1.72 -6.74 -15.80
CA ILE A 143 -0.54 -6.93 -14.96
C ILE A 143 -0.82 -7.96 -13.88
N MET A 144 0.01 -9.02 -13.83
CA MET A 144 -0.03 -9.97 -12.73
C MET A 144 0.80 -9.44 -11.55
N SER A 145 0.15 -9.18 -10.42
CA SER A 145 0.77 -8.73 -9.18
C SER A 145 0.93 -9.90 -8.21
N THR A 146 2.07 -10.56 -8.25
CA THR A 146 2.44 -11.66 -7.36
C THR A 146 3.49 -11.26 -6.33
N LEU A 147 4.17 -10.13 -6.56
CA LEU A 147 5.21 -9.66 -5.67
C LEU A 147 4.64 -8.85 -4.52
N PRO A 148 5.11 -9.08 -3.29
CA PRO A 148 4.65 -8.32 -2.13
C PRO A 148 4.92 -6.82 -2.26
N THR A 149 3.97 -5.99 -1.83
CA THR A 149 4.07 -4.52 -1.89
C THR A 149 5.14 -3.92 -0.98
N PHE A 150 5.72 -4.69 -0.08
CA PHE A 150 6.87 -4.22 0.71
C PHE A 150 8.20 -4.30 -0.07
N HIS A 151 8.24 -4.96 -1.21
CA HIS A 151 9.34 -4.85 -2.18
C HIS A 151 9.11 -3.69 -3.14
N ALA A 152 10.18 -2.95 -3.46
CA ALA A 152 10.11 -1.79 -4.33
C ALA A 152 9.46 -2.10 -5.69
N PHE A 153 9.81 -3.23 -6.32
CA PHE A 153 9.23 -3.65 -7.60
C PHE A 153 7.74 -3.97 -7.46
N GLY A 154 7.35 -4.75 -6.43
CA GLY A 154 5.95 -5.07 -6.15
C GLY A 154 5.10 -3.81 -5.90
N PHE A 155 5.65 -2.85 -5.17
CA PHE A 155 4.98 -1.59 -4.89
C PHE A 155 4.86 -0.69 -6.13
N ALA A 156 5.99 -0.40 -6.79
CA ALA A 156 6.02 0.59 -7.87
C ALA A 156 5.50 0.02 -9.19
N ILE A 157 5.94 -1.18 -9.59
CA ILE A 157 5.73 -1.69 -10.96
C ILE A 157 4.47 -2.54 -11.06
N THR A 158 4.23 -3.47 -10.12
CA THR A 158 3.06 -4.34 -10.24
C THR A 158 1.83 -3.82 -9.49
N THR A 159 1.95 -2.68 -8.79
CA THR A 159 0.81 -2.05 -8.10
C THR A 159 0.56 -0.63 -8.56
N LEU A 160 1.50 0.30 -8.36
CA LEU A 160 1.22 1.72 -8.61
C LEU A 160 1.28 2.09 -10.10
N MET A 161 2.16 1.50 -10.88
CA MET A 161 2.22 1.76 -12.32
C MET A 161 0.90 1.39 -13.02
N PRO A 162 0.38 0.15 -12.91
CA PRO A 162 -0.86 -0.16 -13.59
C PRO A 162 -2.06 0.63 -13.05
N LEU A 163 -2.10 0.97 -11.74
CA LEU A 163 -3.13 1.85 -11.20
C LEU A 163 -3.06 3.26 -11.79
N SER A 164 -1.86 3.80 -12.05
CA SER A 164 -1.69 5.13 -12.63
C SER A 164 -1.98 5.17 -14.14
N GLU A 165 -1.73 4.08 -14.85
CA GLU A 165 -1.98 3.97 -16.29
C GLU A 165 -3.39 3.41 -16.61
N GLY A 166 -4.17 3.00 -15.60
CA GLY A 166 -5.51 2.43 -15.78
C GLY A 166 -5.52 0.98 -16.29
N ILE A 167 -4.42 0.27 -16.10
CA ILE A 167 -4.24 -1.12 -16.55
C ILE A 167 -4.82 -2.09 -15.49
N PRO A 168 -5.61 -3.09 -15.88
CA PRO A 168 -6.12 -4.10 -14.97
C PRO A 168 -5.03 -4.88 -14.24
N ILE A 169 -5.27 -5.20 -12.96
CA ILE A 169 -4.36 -5.96 -12.11
C ILE A 169 -5.01 -7.28 -11.69
N VAL A 170 -4.33 -8.39 -11.90
CA VAL A 170 -4.67 -9.68 -11.30
C VAL A 170 -3.73 -9.93 -10.13
N CYS A 171 -4.29 -9.99 -8.92
CA CYS A 171 -3.53 -10.26 -7.71
C CYS A 171 -3.51 -11.75 -7.41
N HIS A 172 -2.31 -12.32 -7.25
CA HIS A 172 -2.11 -13.69 -6.80
C HIS A 172 -1.11 -13.70 -5.64
N ALA A 173 -1.52 -14.32 -4.52
CA ALA A 173 -0.76 -14.18 -3.27
C ALA A 173 0.49 -15.05 -3.20
N ASP A 174 0.56 -16.13 -3.98
CA ASP A 174 1.69 -17.07 -3.98
C ASP A 174 2.18 -17.33 -5.41
N PRO A 175 3.36 -16.80 -5.79
CA PRO A 175 3.90 -17.00 -7.14
C PRO A 175 4.35 -18.44 -7.43
N LYS A 176 4.25 -19.34 -6.46
CA LYS A 176 4.63 -20.75 -6.57
C LYS A 176 3.43 -21.68 -6.75
N ASP A 177 2.23 -21.13 -6.70
CA ASP A 177 0.98 -21.87 -6.85
C ASP A 177 0.56 -21.98 -8.31
#